data_ad7705f486f32327b302b55b7a7b96cb
#
_entry.id   ad7705f486f32327b302b55b7a7b96cb
#
_cell.length_a   1.000
_cell.length_b   1.000
_cell.length_c   1.000
_cell.angle_alpha   90.00
_cell.angle_beta   90.00
_cell.angle_gamma   90.00
#
_symmetry.space_group_name_H-M   'P 1'
#
loop_
_entity.id
_entity.type
_entity.pdbx_description
1 polymer ?
#
loop_
_entity_poly.entity_id
_entity_poly.type
_entity_poly.pdbx_seq_one_letter_code
_entity_poly.pdbx_strand_id
1 'polypeptide(L)'
;MSIKIPRFILKIQEFFDGIHIPVLGISLWQMFQIYISGIFKGNIGRKAAAISWSFTISLFPFLLFLLSVLPYMPHYDKLQFYIFEVLMHNVFPSNMEGDVRGYIETNIIPNMKGISNLTIVLALVFATNGTFSLINGFNENSDEKLTDVKEFILSFFITIGFITIVFLALFGVYYVEVVMKLFTPAYDISWLVNNLSKIIGFVSFPLFYFILLTLFYWLGTVKIARFRQAVPGAILTTVLFVLTTFIFAIYVKDIARYNVLYGSIGSMILLMVWVNVNVYLLLFGNELNMALRKLRIEKLLSDEIKREAVHFHSAITEPNLESDEEHRRKLEEKKKD
;
A
#
# COMPACT_ATOMS: atom_id res chain seq x y z
N MET A 1 -28.21 12.47 -25.34
CA MET A 1 -28.94 11.36 -24.73
C MET A 1 -28.78 11.52 -23.23
N SER A 2 -29.75 12.12 -22.52
CA SER A 2 -29.62 12.33 -21.06
C SER A 2 -29.92 11.00 -20.36
N ILE A 3 -28.89 10.39 -19.81
CA ILE A 3 -29.00 9.17 -18.99
C ILE A 3 -29.79 9.58 -17.72
N LYS A 4 -31.03 9.10 -17.61
CA LYS A 4 -31.82 9.27 -16.36
C LYS A 4 -31.14 8.48 -15.26
N ILE A 5 -30.45 9.19 -14.37
CA ILE A 5 -29.84 8.59 -13.18
C ILE A 5 -30.94 7.96 -12.33
N PRO A 6 -30.85 6.68 -11.95
CA PRO A 6 -31.84 6.02 -11.12
C PRO A 6 -32.01 6.75 -9.76
N ARG A 7 -33.24 6.89 -9.27
CA ARG A 7 -33.55 7.56 -7.99
C ARG A 7 -32.75 7.01 -6.79
N PHE A 8 -32.36 5.74 -6.84
CA PHE A 8 -31.52 5.12 -5.83
C PHE A 8 -30.10 5.72 -5.79
N ILE A 9 -29.49 6.01 -6.93
CA ILE A 9 -28.17 6.65 -7.02
C ILE A 9 -28.21 8.08 -6.47
N LEU A 10 -29.31 8.81 -6.74
CA LEU A 10 -29.50 10.17 -6.20
C LEU A 10 -29.58 10.17 -4.66
N LYS A 11 -30.28 9.21 -4.06
CA LYS A 11 -30.35 9.07 -2.59
C LYS A 11 -28.99 8.72 -1.97
N ILE A 12 -28.21 7.86 -2.63
CA ILE A 12 -26.84 7.53 -2.20
C ILE A 12 -25.97 8.78 -2.31
N GLN A 13 -26.08 9.53 -3.40
CA GLN A 13 -25.36 10.78 -3.59
C GLN A 13 -25.70 11.78 -2.48
N GLU A 14 -26.97 12.06 -2.21
CA GLU A 14 -27.42 12.98 -1.14
C GLU A 14 -26.88 12.56 0.23
N PHE A 15 -26.90 11.25 0.54
CA PHE A 15 -26.35 10.74 1.79
C PHE A 15 -24.84 11.01 1.94
N PHE A 16 -24.06 10.69 0.90
CA PHE A 16 -22.61 10.89 0.92
C PHE A 16 -22.20 12.35 0.73
N ASP A 17 -23.01 13.18 0.08
CA ASP A 17 -22.79 14.64 0.02
C ASP A 17 -23.03 15.31 1.38
N GLY A 18 -23.90 14.75 2.23
CA GLY A 18 -24.11 15.24 3.60
C GLY A 18 -22.90 15.01 4.52
N ILE A 19 -22.02 14.06 4.21
CA ILE A 19 -20.85 13.74 5.03
C ILE A 19 -19.63 14.49 4.49
N HIS A 20 -19.22 15.53 5.21
CA HIS A 20 -18.06 16.34 4.86
C HIS A 20 -16.80 15.86 5.60
N ILE A 21 -15.67 15.80 4.90
CA ILE A 21 -14.37 15.50 5.52
C ILE A 21 -13.81 16.81 6.09
N PRO A 22 -13.74 16.98 7.44
CA PRO A 22 -13.40 18.27 8.05
C PRO A 22 -12.04 18.84 7.59
N VAL A 23 -11.07 17.95 7.32
CA VAL A 23 -9.72 18.34 6.93
C VAL A 23 -9.67 18.85 5.48
N LEU A 24 -10.51 18.33 4.59
CA LEU A 24 -10.49 18.63 3.15
C LEU A 24 -11.57 19.63 2.73
N GLY A 25 -12.65 19.75 3.50
CA GLY A 25 -13.78 20.65 3.20
C GLY A 25 -14.61 20.21 1.99
N ILE A 26 -14.55 18.94 1.62
CA ILE A 26 -15.27 18.33 0.51
C ILE A 26 -16.17 17.22 1.03
N SER A 27 -17.24 16.89 0.27
CA SER A 27 -18.10 15.76 0.57
C SER A 27 -17.42 14.43 0.24
N LEU A 28 -17.87 13.36 0.91
CA LEU A 28 -17.43 11.99 0.57
C LEU A 28 -17.79 11.64 -0.88
N TRP A 29 -18.88 12.16 -1.41
CA TRP A 29 -19.27 11.94 -2.81
C TRP A 29 -18.30 12.57 -3.80
N GLN A 30 -17.87 13.82 -3.55
CA GLN A 30 -16.87 14.49 -4.37
C GLN A 30 -15.53 13.74 -4.35
N MET A 31 -15.10 13.29 -3.18
CA MET A 31 -13.91 12.45 -3.04
C MET A 31 -14.03 11.17 -3.86
N PHE A 32 -15.19 10.50 -3.79
CA PHE A 32 -15.46 9.28 -4.53
C PHE A 32 -15.44 9.51 -6.05
N GLN A 33 -16.04 10.61 -6.54
CA GLN A 33 -16.02 10.96 -7.96
C GLN A 33 -14.60 11.18 -8.48
N ILE A 34 -13.76 11.91 -7.72
CA ILE A 34 -12.36 12.17 -8.10
C ILE A 34 -11.59 10.85 -8.13
N TYR A 35 -11.79 10.01 -7.13
CA TYR A 35 -11.15 8.70 -7.02
C TYR A 35 -11.51 7.79 -8.21
N ILE A 36 -12.81 7.64 -8.50
CA ILE A 36 -13.30 6.83 -9.62
C ILE A 36 -12.83 7.40 -10.96
N SER A 37 -12.86 8.73 -11.12
CA SER A 37 -12.33 9.37 -12.33
C SER A 37 -10.83 9.09 -12.53
N GLY A 38 -10.04 9.08 -11.45
CA GLY A 38 -8.63 8.70 -11.47
C GLY A 38 -8.42 7.26 -11.94
N ILE A 39 -9.20 6.32 -11.42
CA ILE A 39 -9.16 4.91 -11.80
C ILE A 39 -9.40 4.74 -13.32
N PHE A 40 -10.46 5.35 -13.86
CA PHE A 40 -10.79 5.20 -15.26
C PHE A 40 -9.83 5.94 -16.20
N LYS A 41 -9.37 7.13 -15.83
CA LYS A 41 -8.41 7.89 -16.63
C LYS A 41 -6.99 7.31 -16.56
N GLY A 42 -6.63 6.67 -15.45
CA GLY A 42 -5.29 6.16 -15.18
C GLY A 42 -4.90 4.89 -15.94
N ASN A 43 -5.76 4.31 -16.78
CA ASN A 43 -5.51 3.03 -17.47
C ASN A 43 -5.05 1.91 -16.52
N ILE A 44 -5.64 1.86 -15.33
CA ILE A 44 -5.23 0.95 -14.24
C ILE A 44 -5.20 -0.51 -14.70
N GLY A 45 -6.15 -0.92 -15.58
CA GLY A 45 -6.18 -2.28 -16.10
C GLY A 45 -4.91 -2.68 -16.86
N ARG A 46 -4.43 -1.81 -17.74
CA ARG A 46 -3.20 -2.04 -18.49
C ARG A 46 -1.97 -2.05 -17.58
N LYS A 47 -1.91 -1.12 -16.65
CA LYS A 47 -0.83 -1.06 -15.64
C LYS A 47 -0.81 -2.31 -14.77
N ALA A 48 -1.97 -2.71 -14.25
CA ALA A 48 -2.09 -3.90 -13.41
C ALA A 48 -1.60 -5.16 -14.14
N ALA A 49 -1.96 -5.33 -15.41
CA ALA A 49 -1.52 -6.48 -16.20
C ALA A 49 0.01 -6.51 -16.38
N ALA A 50 0.62 -5.37 -16.74
CA ALA A 50 2.07 -5.27 -16.94
C ALA A 50 2.85 -5.48 -15.63
N ILE A 51 2.41 -4.85 -14.55
CA ILE A 51 3.03 -4.98 -13.23
C ILE A 51 2.90 -6.41 -12.72
N SER A 52 1.71 -7.02 -12.85
CA SER A 52 1.46 -8.38 -12.38
C SER A 52 2.35 -9.40 -13.06
N TRP A 53 2.60 -9.23 -14.34
CA TRP A 53 3.54 -10.08 -15.08
C TRP A 53 4.95 -9.98 -14.51
N SER A 54 5.49 -8.75 -14.40
CA SER A 54 6.81 -8.51 -13.84
C SER A 54 6.93 -9.00 -12.40
N PHE A 55 5.89 -8.75 -11.58
CA PHE A 55 5.84 -9.17 -10.19
C PHE A 55 5.81 -10.69 -10.05
N THR A 56 4.99 -11.39 -10.85
CA THR A 56 4.90 -12.85 -10.84
C THR A 56 6.24 -13.49 -11.18
N ILE A 57 6.94 -12.99 -12.21
CA ILE A 57 8.26 -13.51 -12.57
C ILE A 57 9.28 -13.25 -11.46
N SER A 58 9.22 -12.09 -10.79
CA SER A 58 10.18 -11.76 -9.72
C SER A 58 9.93 -12.49 -8.41
N LEU A 59 8.73 -13.10 -8.20
CA LEU A 59 8.46 -13.93 -7.03
C LEU A 59 9.41 -15.15 -6.94
N PHE A 60 9.77 -15.77 -8.05
CA PHE A 60 10.65 -16.94 -8.03
C PHE A 60 12.06 -16.57 -7.53
N PRO A 61 12.76 -15.57 -8.10
CA PRO A 61 14.02 -15.10 -7.55
C PRO A 61 13.90 -14.60 -6.09
N PHE A 62 12.79 -13.94 -5.74
CA PHE A 62 12.55 -13.48 -4.37
C PHE A 62 12.49 -14.64 -3.38
N LEU A 63 11.70 -15.68 -3.70
CA LEU A 63 11.63 -16.90 -2.88
C LEU A 63 12.99 -17.62 -2.81
N LEU A 64 13.70 -17.73 -3.95
CA LEU A 64 15.02 -18.30 -3.97
C LEU A 64 15.97 -17.54 -3.03
N PHE A 65 15.96 -16.22 -3.07
CA PHE A 65 16.76 -15.37 -2.18
C PHE A 65 16.41 -15.61 -0.71
N LEU A 66 15.11 -15.53 -0.34
CA LEU A 66 14.65 -15.76 1.02
C LEU A 66 15.11 -17.12 1.55
N LEU A 67 14.86 -18.16 0.76
CA LEU A 67 15.21 -19.52 1.15
C LEU A 67 16.73 -19.71 1.22
N SER A 68 17.51 -19.07 0.34
CA SER A 68 18.98 -19.15 0.36
C SER A 68 19.62 -18.45 1.57
N VAL A 69 18.98 -17.41 2.09
CA VAL A 69 19.45 -16.68 3.29
C VAL A 69 19.00 -17.38 4.57
N LEU A 70 17.88 -18.09 4.54
CA LEU A 70 17.28 -18.75 5.71
C LEU A 70 18.24 -19.65 6.51
N PRO A 71 19.11 -20.52 5.88
CA PRO A 71 20.06 -21.37 6.61
C PRO A 71 21.11 -20.61 7.41
N TYR A 72 21.37 -19.34 7.08
CA TYR A 72 22.30 -18.48 7.81
C TYR A 72 21.67 -17.79 9.01
N MET A 73 20.36 -17.94 9.19
CA MET A 73 19.61 -17.33 10.28
C MET A 73 19.67 -18.16 11.56
N PRO A 74 19.76 -17.52 12.75
CA PRO A 74 19.64 -18.24 14.02
C PRO A 74 18.29 -18.97 14.09
N HIS A 75 18.30 -20.18 14.68
CA HIS A 75 17.12 -21.02 14.84
C HIS A 75 16.46 -21.45 13.50
N TYR A 76 17.27 -21.76 12.51
CA TYR A 76 16.84 -22.15 11.16
C TYR A 76 15.66 -23.14 11.13
N ASP A 77 15.76 -24.26 11.88
CA ASP A 77 14.72 -25.32 11.88
C ASP A 77 13.35 -24.78 12.31
N LYS A 78 13.34 -23.86 13.27
CA LYS A 78 12.09 -23.25 13.73
C LYS A 78 11.54 -22.21 12.77
N LEU A 79 12.42 -21.40 12.17
CA LEU A 79 12.02 -20.44 11.14
C LEU A 79 11.46 -21.16 9.92
N GLN A 80 12.06 -22.26 9.52
CA GLN A 80 11.55 -23.11 8.45
C GLN A 80 10.13 -23.62 8.78
N PHE A 81 9.91 -24.13 9.98
CA PHE A 81 8.59 -24.55 10.45
C PHE A 81 7.57 -23.40 10.34
N TYR A 82 7.90 -22.18 10.82
CA TYR A 82 7.00 -21.03 10.73
C TYR A 82 6.68 -20.61 9.30
N ILE A 83 7.65 -20.66 8.40
CA ILE A 83 7.42 -20.34 6.99
C ILE A 83 6.41 -21.32 6.39
N PHE A 84 6.60 -22.62 6.60
CA PHE A 84 5.75 -23.64 5.98
C PHE A 84 4.40 -23.81 6.66
N GLU A 85 4.34 -23.80 7.97
CA GLU A 85 3.10 -24.11 8.70
C GLU A 85 2.26 -22.87 9.02
N VAL A 86 2.88 -21.70 9.13
CA VAL A 86 2.15 -20.48 9.52
C VAL A 86 2.02 -19.52 8.35
N LEU A 87 3.15 -19.13 7.73
CA LEU A 87 3.13 -18.08 6.71
C LEU A 87 2.49 -18.59 5.41
N MET A 88 2.87 -19.77 4.94
CA MET A 88 2.29 -20.33 3.71
C MET A 88 0.80 -20.60 3.86
N HIS A 89 0.38 -21.14 4.99
CA HIS A 89 -1.03 -21.42 5.27
C HIS A 89 -1.90 -20.14 5.29
N ASN A 90 -1.35 -19.01 5.74
CA ASN A 90 -2.09 -17.75 5.79
C ASN A 90 -2.03 -16.92 4.49
N VAL A 91 -1.03 -17.15 3.65
CA VAL A 91 -0.81 -16.37 2.41
C VAL A 91 -1.38 -17.07 1.18
N PHE A 92 -1.30 -18.40 1.14
CA PHE A 92 -1.76 -19.17 -0.02
C PHE A 92 -3.08 -19.87 0.26
N PRO A 93 -3.98 -19.95 -0.72
CA PRO A 93 -5.13 -20.86 -0.66
C PRO A 93 -4.67 -22.31 -0.49
N SER A 94 -5.42 -23.09 0.29
CA SER A 94 -5.06 -24.47 0.68
C SER A 94 -4.70 -25.40 -0.49
N ASN A 95 -5.33 -25.19 -1.66
CA ASN A 95 -5.07 -25.99 -2.86
C ASN A 95 -3.72 -25.66 -3.52
N MET A 96 -3.16 -24.47 -3.27
CA MET A 96 -1.89 -24.02 -3.82
C MET A 96 -0.73 -24.27 -2.85
N GLU A 97 -1.04 -24.23 -1.55
CA GLU A 97 -0.06 -24.44 -0.47
C GLU A 97 0.68 -25.77 -0.65
N GLY A 98 -0.05 -26.86 -0.89
CA GLY A 98 0.53 -28.20 -1.08
C GLY A 98 1.48 -28.30 -2.27
N ASP A 99 1.10 -27.71 -3.41
CA ASP A 99 1.92 -27.74 -4.64
C ASP A 99 3.19 -26.89 -4.48
N VAL A 100 3.06 -25.69 -3.91
CA VAL A 100 4.20 -24.79 -3.67
C VAL A 100 5.14 -25.38 -2.63
N ARG A 101 4.61 -25.88 -1.52
CA ARG A 101 5.38 -26.56 -0.47
C ARG A 101 6.15 -27.75 -1.02
N GLY A 102 5.46 -28.65 -1.71
CA GLY A 102 6.08 -29.84 -2.30
C GLY A 102 7.21 -29.50 -3.27
N TYR A 103 7.03 -28.46 -4.09
CA TYR A 103 8.07 -28.01 -4.98
C TYR A 103 9.28 -27.45 -4.22
N ILE A 104 9.07 -26.65 -3.18
CA ILE A 104 10.15 -26.07 -2.37
C ILE A 104 10.91 -27.19 -1.62
N GLU A 105 10.19 -28.10 -0.94
CA GLU A 105 10.79 -29.18 -0.16
C GLU A 105 11.57 -30.17 -1.05
N THR A 106 11.07 -30.47 -2.24
CA THR A 106 11.68 -31.45 -3.15
C THR A 106 12.80 -30.88 -4.00
N ASN A 107 12.67 -29.66 -4.48
CA ASN A 107 13.56 -29.11 -5.51
C ASN A 107 14.46 -27.98 -5.00
N ILE A 108 14.06 -27.23 -3.98
CA ILE A 108 14.79 -26.05 -3.52
C ILE A 108 15.64 -26.37 -2.30
N ILE A 109 15.04 -26.86 -1.21
CA ILE A 109 15.73 -27.08 0.07
C ILE A 109 16.95 -28.01 -0.07
N PRO A 110 16.89 -29.16 -0.77
CA PRO A 110 18.04 -30.04 -0.90
C PRO A 110 19.23 -29.40 -1.63
N ASN A 111 18.94 -28.46 -2.55
CA ASN A 111 19.91 -27.82 -3.40
C ASN A 111 20.47 -26.49 -2.81
N MET A 112 19.93 -26.00 -1.70
CA MET A 112 20.31 -24.70 -1.10
C MET A 112 21.78 -24.63 -0.70
N LYS A 113 22.34 -25.71 -0.20
CA LYS A 113 23.77 -25.77 0.21
C LYS A 113 24.73 -25.63 -0.96
N GLY A 114 24.26 -25.85 -2.21
CA GLY A 114 25.06 -25.71 -3.45
C GLY A 114 24.90 -24.36 -4.15
N ILE A 115 24.06 -23.47 -3.63
CA ILE A 115 23.80 -22.16 -4.27
C ILE A 115 25.02 -21.26 -4.09
N SER A 116 25.57 -20.75 -5.20
CA SER A 116 26.71 -19.85 -5.14
C SER A 116 26.28 -18.45 -4.65
N ASN A 117 27.21 -17.73 -4.00
CA ASN A 117 26.97 -16.35 -3.58
C ASN A 117 26.53 -15.43 -4.73
N LEU A 118 27.06 -15.67 -5.94
CA LEU A 118 26.65 -14.94 -7.14
C LEU A 118 25.16 -15.17 -7.46
N THR A 119 24.68 -16.42 -7.34
CA THR A 119 23.27 -16.74 -7.58
C THR A 119 22.36 -16.03 -6.57
N ILE A 120 22.77 -15.93 -5.30
CA ILE A 120 22.03 -15.20 -4.27
C ILE A 120 21.92 -13.70 -4.61
N VAL A 121 23.04 -13.08 -5.01
CA VAL A 121 23.06 -11.67 -5.43
C VAL A 121 22.17 -11.45 -6.66
N LEU A 122 22.29 -12.30 -7.67
CA LEU A 122 21.44 -12.22 -8.87
C LEU A 122 19.96 -12.41 -8.53
N ALA A 123 19.62 -13.33 -7.62
CA ALA A 123 18.25 -13.53 -7.17
C ALA A 123 17.67 -12.26 -6.52
N LEU A 124 18.47 -11.54 -5.71
CA LEU A 124 18.06 -10.25 -5.13
C LEU A 124 17.83 -9.18 -6.21
N VAL A 125 18.72 -9.08 -7.19
CA VAL A 125 18.58 -8.13 -8.32
C VAL A 125 17.32 -8.43 -9.12
N PHE A 126 17.06 -9.70 -9.46
CA PHE A 126 15.83 -10.09 -10.17
C PHE A 126 14.56 -9.92 -9.34
N ALA A 127 14.62 -10.17 -8.02
CA ALA A 127 13.51 -9.90 -7.10
C ALA A 127 13.13 -8.42 -7.09
N THR A 128 14.13 -7.53 -7.23
CA THR A 128 13.90 -6.08 -7.29
C THR A 128 13.03 -5.67 -8.47
N ASN A 129 13.00 -6.44 -9.55
CA ASN A 129 12.26 -6.10 -10.76
C ASN A 129 10.74 -5.99 -10.52
N GLY A 130 10.19 -6.79 -9.61
CA GLY A 130 8.78 -6.69 -9.20
C GLY A 130 8.47 -5.38 -8.48
N THR A 131 9.31 -5.00 -7.53
CA THR A 131 9.20 -3.72 -6.80
C THR A 131 9.39 -2.53 -7.74
N PHE A 132 10.36 -2.60 -8.66
CA PHE A 132 10.59 -1.58 -9.68
C PHE A 132 9.37 -1.38 -10.58
N SER A 133 8.77 -2.46 -11.04
CA SER A 133 7.56 -2.40 -11.88
C SER A 133 6.39 -1.74 -11.15
N LEU A 134 6.21 -2.02 -9.85
CA LEU A 134 5.19 -1.37 -9.01
C LEU A 134 5.46 0.12 -8.83
N ILE A 135 6.69 0.51 -8.50
CA ILE A 135 7.09 1.91 -8.29
C ILE A 135 6.94 2.70 -9.59
N ASN A 136 7.37 2.15 -10.71
CA ASN A 136 7.19 2.76 -12.02
C ASN A 136 5.70 2.96 -12.33
N GLY A 137 4.86 1.95 -12.07
CA GLY A 137 3.41 2.06 -12.24
C GLY A 137 2.74 3.11 -11.35
N PHE A 138 3.24 3.34 -10.13
CA PHE A 138 2.76 4.41 -9.24
C PHE A 138 3.13 5.80 -9.76
N ASN A 139 4.30 5.94 -10.38
CA ASN A 139 4.86 7.21 -10.81
C ASN A 139 4.65 7.51 -12.30
N GLU A 140 4.05 6.60 -13.09
CA GLU A 140 3.88 6.74 -14.55
C GLU A 140 3.19 8.05 -14.94
N ASN A 141 2.18 8.48 -14.18
CA ASN A 141 1.43 9.71 -14.41
C ASN A 141 2.00 10.90 -13.62
N SER A 142 3.22 10.80 -13.12
CA SER A 142 3.87 11.89 -12.40
C SER A 142 4.58 12.82 -13.37
N ASP A 143 4.38 14.15 -13.22
CA ASP A 143 5.14 15.14 -13.97
C ASP A 143 6.62 15.15 -13.55
N GLU A 144 6.89 14.74 -12.30
CA GLU A 144 8.22 14.56 -11.74
C GLU A 144 8.63 13.10 -11.84
N LYS A 145 9.16 12.66 -12.98
CA LYS A 145 9.71 11.32 -13.15
C LYS A 145 11.14 11.26 -12.64
N LEU A 146 11.43 10.25 -11.84
CA LEU A 146 12.81 9.86 -11.58
C LEU A 146 13.39 9.22 -12.85
N THR A 147 14.71 9.27 -12.99
CA THR A 147 15.39 8.48 -14.03
C THR A 147 15.23 6.99 -13.70
N ASP A 148 15.06 6.12 -14.69
CA ASP A 148 14.88 4.68 -14.52
C ASP A 148 15.92 4.05 -13.59
N VAL A 149 17.17 4.52 -13.67
CA VAL A 149 18.26 4.08 -12.78
C VAL A 149 17.99 4.45 -11.32
N LYS A 150 17.49 5.67 -11.06
CA LYS A 150 17.17 6.11 -9.69
C LYS A 150 15.96 5.34 -9.15
N GLU A 151 14.95 5.10 -9.97
CA GLU A 151 13.80 4.27 -9.59
C GLU A 151 14.23 2.83 -9.29
N PHE A 152 15.14 2.26 -10.08
CA PHE A 152 15.68 0.93 -9.83
C PHE A 152 16.48 0.85 -8.52
N ILE A 153 17.35 1.82 -8.26
CA ILE A 153 18.12 1.89 -7.00
C ILE A 153 17.18 2.04 -5.81
N LEU A 154 16.17 2.91 -5.90
CA LEU A 154 15.14 3.06 -4.86
C LEU A 154 14.40 1.74 -4.63
N SER A 155 14.00 1.07 -5.70
CA SER A 155 13.31 -0.24 -5.66
C SER A 155 14.18 -1.30 -5.00
N PHE A 156 15.48 -1.29 -5.25
CA PHE A 156 16.43 -2.21 -4.64
C PHE A 156 16.49 -2.04 -3.11
N PHE A 157 16.61 -0.80 -2.64
CA PHE A 157 16.60 -0.54 -1.20
C PHE A 157 15.24 -0.84 -0.55
N ILE A 158 14.13 -0.57 -1.23
CA ILE A 158 12.80 -0.93 -0.74
C ILE A 158 12.65 -2.46 -0.68
N THR A 159 13.16 -3.20 -1.66
CA THR A 159 13.14 -4.67 -1.65
C THR A 159 13.96 -5.22 -0.49
N ILE A 160 15.16 -4.68 -0.23
CA ILE A 160 15.97 -5.07 0.94
C ILE A 160 15.22 -4.74 2.24
N GLY A 161 14.64 -3.54 2.34
CA GLY A 161 13.84 -3.13 3.49
C GLY A 161 12.66 -4.08 3.72
N PHE A 162 11.93 -4.45 2.67
CA PHE A 162 10.84 -5.41 2.72
C PHE A 162 11.32 -6.79 3.21
N ILE A 163 12.40 -7.31 2.65
CA ILE A 163 13.02 -8.57 3.07
C ILE A 163 13.40 -8.51 4.57
N THR A 164 14.04 -7.42 4.99
CA THR A 164 14.43 -7.22 6.39
C THR A 164 13.22 -7.24 7.32
N ILE A 165 12.13 -6.56 6.94
CA ILE A 165 10.90 -6.53 7.72
C ILE A 165 10.25 -7.92 7.78
N VAL A 166 10.26 -8.70 6.69
CA VAL A 166 9.77 -10.08 6.69
C VAL A 166 10.56 -10.95 7.67
N PHE A 167 11.89 -10.87 7.66
CA PHE A 167 12.70 -11.62 8.61
C PHE A 167 12.48 -11.15 10.06
N LEU A 168 12.37 -9.84 10.31
CA LEU A 168 12.05 -9.31 11.64
C LEU A 168 10.69 -9.79 12.13
N ALA A 169 9.70 -9.89 11.24
CA ALA A 169 8.38 -10.43 11.57
C ALA A 169 8.46 -11.91 11.95
N LEU A 170 9.20 -12.74 11.19
CA LEU A 170 9.42 -14.14 11.49
C LEU A 170 10.13 -14.31 12.85
N PHE A 171 11.16 -13.53 13.11
CA PHE A 171 11.83 -13.51 14.43
C PHE A 171 10.88 -13.06 15.54
N GLY A 172 10.07 -12.01 15.30
CA GLY A 172 9.10 -11.52 16.25
C GLY A 172 8.12 -12.60 16.70
N VAL A 173 7.54 -13.36 15.74
CA VAL A 173 6.63 -14.48 16.04
C VAL A 173 7.35 -15.54 16.88
N TYR A 174 8.57 -15.93 16.49
CA TYR A 174 9.37 -16.90 17.24
C TYR A 174 9.65 -16.45 18.69
N TYR A 175 10.11 -15.20 18.89
CA TYR A 175 10.42 -14.69 20.22
C TYR A 175 9.18 -14.53 21.08
N VAL A 176 8.04 -14.12 20.54
CA VAL A 176 6.76 -14.08 21.27
C VAL A 176 6.40 -15.46 21.82
N GLU A 177 6.54 -16.53 21.02
CA GLU A 177 6.28 -17.89 21.49
C GLU A 177 7.23 -18.31 22.61
N VAL A 178 8.52 -18.01 22.48
CA VAL A 178 9.52 -18.31 23.52
C VAL A 178 9.19 -17.57 24.83
N VAL A 179 8.90 -16.27 24.75
CA VAL A 179 8.53 -15.47 25.90
C VAL A 179 7.25 -16.00 26.56
N MET A 180 6.23 -16.31 25.76
CA MET A 180 4.97 -16.87 26.29
C MET A 180 5.20 -18.21 27.02
N LYS A 181 6.07 -19.07 26.49
CA LYS A 181 6.41 -20.34 27.16
C LYS A 181 7.15 -20.13 28.50
N LEU A 182 7.88 -19.04 28.67
CA LEU A 182 8.53 -18.70 29.93
C LEU A 182 7.55 -18.27 31.03
N PHE A 183 6.43 -17.66 30.65
CA PHE A 183 5.41 -17.18 31.59
C PHE A 183 4.31 -18.20 31.89
N THR A 184 4.07 -19.19 31.01
CA THR A 184 2.99 -20.18 31.17
C THR A 184 3.13 -21.12 32.40
N PRO A 185 4.34 -21.47 32.89
CA PRO A 185 4.45 -22.38 34.06
C PRO A 185 4.05 -21.74 35.38
N ALA A 186 3.99 -20.40 35.48
CA ALA A 186 3.82 -19.71 36.77
C ALA A 186 2.33 -19.44 37.12
N TYR A 187 1.42 -19.43 36.15
CA TYR A 187 0.01 -19.09 36.33
C TYR A 187 -0.85 -19.87 35.36
N ASP A 188 -2.04 -20.34 35.80
CA ASP A 188 -3.04 -20.96 34.92
C ASP A 188 -3.77 -19.88 34.09
N ILE A 189 -3.02 -19.27 33.17
CA ILE A 189 -3.50 -18.27 32.22
C ILE A 189 -3.79 -18.89 30.83
N SER A 190 -3.93 -20.21 30.76
CA SER A 190 -4.11 -20.95 29.50
C SER A 190 -5.28 -20.43 28.66
N TRP A 191 -6.40 -20.05 29.31
CA TRP A 191 -7.53 -19.45 28.63
C TRP A 191 -7.18 -18.07 28.01
N LEU A 192 -6.52 -17.22 28.80
CA LEU A 192 -6.09 -15.88 28.36
C LEU A 192 -5.08 -15.98 27.24
N VAL A 193 -4.08 -16.85 27.37
CA VAL A 193 -3.05 -17.10 26.35
C VAL A 193 -3.66 -17.60 25.05
N ASN A 194 -4.57 -18.58 25.10
CA ASN A 194 -5.23 -19.10 23.90
C ASN A 194 -6.08 -18.04 23.19
N ASN A 195 -6.84 -17.24 23.92
CA ASN A 195 -7.68 -16.21 23.31
C ASN A 195 -6.85 -15.01 22.79
N LEU A 196 -5.84 -14.57 23.53
CA LEU A 196 -4.90 -13.54 23.06
C LEU A 196 -4.13 -14.01 21.84
N SER A 197 -3.65 -15.24 21.80
CA SER A 197 -2.92 -15.77 20.64
C SER A 197 -3.80 -15.80 19.38
N LYS A 198 -5.09 -16.14 19.51
CA LYS A 198 -6.04 -16.09 18.38
C LYS A 198 -6.28 -14.66 17.90
N ILE A 199 -6.49 -13.71 18.83
CA ILE A 199 -6.71 -12.31 18.51
C ILE A 199 -5.45 -11.71 17.89
N ILE A 200 -4.28 -11.94 18.49
CA ILE A 200 -3.00 -11.46 17.99
C ILE A 200 -2.73 -12.06 16.60
N GLY A 201 -2.93 -13.36 16.40
CA GLY A 201 -2.77 -14.02 15.11
C GLY A 201 -3.69 -13.45 14.04
N PHE A 202 -4.95 -13.15 14.38
CA PHE A 202 -5.92 -12.58 13.46
C PHE A 202 -5.62 -11.12 13.09
N VAL A 203 -5.18 -10.31 14.06
CA VAL A 203 -4.94 -8.86 13.87
C VAL A 203 -3.53 -8.57 13.38
N SER A 204 -2.54 -9.37 13.76
CA SER A 204 -1.12 -9.10 13.48
C SER A 204 -0.83 -9.06 11.98
N PHE A 205 -1.40 -9.98 11.20
CA PHE A 205 -1.15 -10.03 9.76
C PHE A 205 -1.71 -8.81 9.02
N PRO A 206 -2.98 -8.40 9.17
CA PRO A 206 -3.48 -7.18 8.56
C PRO A 206 -2.74 -5.93 9.04
N LEU A 207 -2.37 -5.85 10.32
CA LEU A 207 -1.62 -4.72 10.87
C LEU A 207 -0.21 -4.63 10.26
N PHE A 208 0.48 -5.75 10.17
CA PHE A 208 1.79 -5.83 9.54
C PHE A 208 1.72 -5.45 8.06
N TYR A 209 0.75 -5.99 7.33
CA TYR A 209 0.50 -5.66 5.94
C TYR A 209 0.20 -4.18 5.75
N PHE A 210 -0.62 -3.58 6.62
CA PHE A 210 -0.90 -2.14 6.63
C PHE A 210 0.37 -1.29 6.82
N ILE A 211 1.24 -1.67 7.75
CA ILE A 211 2.51 -0.95 8.00
C ILE A 211 3.40 -1.05 6.76
N LEU A 212 3.55 -2.24 6.19
CA LEU A 212 4.31 -2.46 4.95
C LEU A 212 3.79 -1.61 3.80
N LEU A 213 2.47 -1.61 3.58
CA LEU A 213 1.85 -0.81 2.54
C LEU A 213 2.05 0.69 2.75
N THR A 214 1.94 1.14 4.00
CA THR A 214 2.16 2.55 4.31
C THR A 214 3.58 2.98 3.97
N LEU A 215 4.57 2.17 4.34
CA LEU A 215 5.97 2.38 3.98
C LEU A 215 6.17 2.34 2.46
N PHE A 216 5.57 1.37 1.81
CA PHE A 216 5.70 1.18 0.37
C PHE A 216 5.12 2.34 -0.43
N TYR A 217 3.94 2.85 -0.07
CA TYR A 217 3.36 4.03 -0.70
C TYR A 217 4.16 5.29 -0.40
N TRP A 218 4.64 5.45 0.83
CA TRP A 218 5.41 6.63 1.20
C TRP A 218 6.76 6.69 0.49
N LEU A 219 7.49 5.58 0.42
CA LEU A 219 8.82 5.52 -0.20
C LEU A 219 8.74 5.36 -1.73
N GLY A 220 7.76 4.61 -2.24
CA GLY A 220 7.65 4.27 -3.65
C GLY A 220 6.96 5.33 -4.51
N THR A 221 6.18 6.24 -3.92
CA THR A 221 5.45 7.25 -4.69
C THR A 221 6.09 8.64 -4.55
N VAL A 222 6.68 9.16 -5.62
CA VAL A 222 7.44 10.44 -5.62
C VAL A 222 6.61 11.60 -5.08
N LYS A 223 5.33 11.66 -5.40
CA LYS A 223 4.43 12.73 -4.97
C LYS A 223 3.99 12.64 -3.51
N ILE A 224 4.26 11.55 -2.79
CA ILE A 224 3.89 11.37 -1.39
C ILE A 224 5.07 11.76 -0.48
N ALA A 225 5.12 13.02 -0.07
CA ALA A 225 6.23 13.55 0.71
C ALA A 225 6.19 13.16 2.20
N ARG A 226 5.00 12.89 2.77
CA ARG A 226 4.83 12.64 4.20
C ARG A 226 4.18 11.28 4.44
N PHE A 227 4.67 10.53 5.41
CA PHE A 227 4.12 9.24 5.82
C PHE A 227 2.59 9.25 6.02
N ARG A 228 2.04 10.29 6.65
CA ARG A 228 0.59 10.43 6.87
C ARG A 228 -0.23 10.49 5.59
N GLN A 229 0.37 10.87 4.47
CA GLN A 229 -0.32 10.92 3.17
C GLN A 229 -0.48 9.53 2.54
N ALA A 230 0.36 8.57 2.93
CA ALA A 230 0.29 7.17 2.49
C ALA A 230 -0.77 6.36 3.24
N VAL A 231 -1.12 6.77 4.46
CA VAL A 231 -2.02 6.03 5.36
C VAL A 231 -3.39 5.72 4.77
N PRO A 232 -4.12 6.66 4.16
CA PRO A 232 -5.48 6.39 3.66
C PRO A 232 -5.51 5.28 2.60
N GLY A 233 -4.59 5.31 1.64
CA GLY A 233 -4.47 4.27 0.63
C GLY A 233 -4.06 2.93 1.23
N ALA A 234 -3.16 2.92 2.22
CA ALA A 234 -2.77 1.71 2.91
C ALA A 234 -3.95 1.07 3.67
N ILE A 235 -4.79 1.87 4.35
CA ILE A 235 -6.01 1.39 5.00
C ILE A 235 -6.95 0.76 3.97
N LEU A 236 -7.26 1.49 2.89
CA LEU A 236 -8.14 1.00 1.83
C LEU A 236 -7.62 -0.33 1.27
N THR A 237 -6.34 -0.38 0.89
CA THR A 237 -5.74 -1.59 0.31
C THR A 237 -5.76 -2.76 1.30
N THR A 238 -5.47 -2.52 2.58
CA THR A 238 -5.48 -3.57 3.60
C THR A 238 -6.89 -4.14 3.78
N VAL A 239 -7.91 -3.29 3.88
CA VAL A 239 -9.31 -3.74 3.99
C VAL A 239 -9.73 -4.53 2.76
N LEU A 240 -9.45 -4.01 1.57
CA LEU A 240 -9.75 -4.70 0.32
C LEU A 240 -8.96 -6.01 0.18
N PHE A 241 -7.71 -6.07 0.63
CA PHE A 241 -6.90 -7.29 0.64
C PHE A 241 -7.53 -8.39 1.50
N VAL A 242 -7.90 -8.08 2.74
CA VAL A 242 -8.56 -9.04 3.64
C VAL A 242 -9.86 -9.55 3.03
N LEU A 243 -10.70 -8.65 2.51
CA LEU A 243 -11.96 -9.02 1.87
C LEU A 243 -11.73 -9.89 0.63
N THR A 244 -10.80 -9.49 -0.23
CA THR A 244 -10.48 -10.21 -1.47
C THR A 244 -9.87 -11.57 -1.18
N THR A 245 -9.01 -11.68 -0.17
CA THR A 245 -8.43 -12.95 0.27
C THR A 245 -9.53 -13.94 0.67
N PHE A 246 -10.51 -13.48 1.43
CA PHE A 246 -11.64 -14.31 1.82
C PHE A 246 -12.49 -14.77 0.61
N ILE A 247 -12.82 -13.83 -0.28
CA ILE A 247 -13.59 -14.15 -1.51
C ILE A 247 -12.80 -15.09 -2.42
N PHE A 248 -11.49 -14.84 -2.58
CA PHE A 248 -10.62 -15.66 -3.42
C PHE A 248 -10.46 -17.07 -2.87
N ALA A 249 -10.38 -17.23 -1.55
CA ALA A 249 -10.33 -18.55 -0.90
C ALA A 249 -11.60 -19.38 -1.20
N ILE A 250 -12.79 -18.76 -1.12
CA ILE A 250 -14.05 -19.39 -1.52
C ILE A 250 -14.03 -19.77 -3.01
N TYR A 251 -13.60 -18.83 -3.86
CA TYR A 251 -13.51 -19.08 -5.31
C TYR A 251 -12.62 -20.27 -5.64
N VAL A 252 -11.43 -20.34 -5.05
CA VAL A 252 -10.47 -21.45 -5.30
C VAL A 252 -11.00 -22.77 -4.77
N LYS A 253 -11.65 -22.76 -3.60
CA LYS A 253 -12.17 -23.97 -2.97
C LYS A 253 -13.37 -24.56 -3.73
N ASP A 254 -14.34 -23.71 -4.08
CA ASP A 254 -15.68 -24.18 -4.48
C ASP A 254 -15.90 -24.08 -6.00
N ILE A 255 -15.22 -23.18 -6.70
CA ILE A 255 -15.48 -22.87 -8.12
C ILE A 255 -14.30 -23.30 -9.02
N ALA A 256 -13.07 -23.03 -8.60
CA ALA A 256 -11.89 -23.23 -9.44
C ALA A 256 -11.46 -24.71 -9.48
N ARG A 257 -11.88 -25.42 -10.52
CA ARG A 257 -11.41 -26.80 -10.79
C ARG A 257 -10.23 -26.84 -11.75
N TYR A 258 -9.35 -25.83 -11.71
CA TYR A 258 -8.23 -25.70 -12.65
C TYR A 258 -7.25 -26.87 -12.59
N ASN A 259 -7.01 -27.44 -11.38
CA ASN A 259 -6.11 -28.58 -11.21
C ASN A 259 -6.60 -29.84 -11.94
N VAL A 260 -7.93 -30.02 -12.08
CA VAL A 260 -8.51 -31.15 -12.79
C VAL A 260 -8.29 -31.03 -14.30
N LEU A 261 -8.31 -29.81 -14.84
CA LEU A 261 -8.21 -29.56 -16.28
C LEU A 261 -6.74 -29.33 -16.73
N TYR A 262 -5.93 -28.69 -15.90
CA TYR A 262 -4.60 -28.19 -16.28
C TYR A 262 -3.46 -28.75 -15.42
N GLY A 263 -3.74 -29.61 -14.43
CA GLY A 263 -2.73 -30.15 -13.52
C GLY A 263 -1.97 -29.04 -12.78
N SER A 264 -0.64 -29.14 -12.70
CA SER A 264 0.22 -28.17 -12.02
C SER A 264 0.21 -26.75 -12.66
N ILE A 265 -0.13 -26.64 -13.96
CA ILE A 265 -0.26 -25.34 -14.63
C ILE A 265 -1.47 -24.56 -14.05
N GLY A 266 -2.49 -25.27 -13.57
CA GLY A 266 -3.64 -24.66 -12.92
C GLY A 266 -3.28 -23.83 -11.70
N SER A 267 -2.39 -24.32 -10.84
CA SER A 267 -1.90 -23.59 -9.66
C SER A 267 -1.14 -22.31 -10.06
N MET A 268 -0.34 -22.38 -11.12
CA MET A 268 0.38 -21.21 -11.62
C MET A 268 -0.57 -20.12 -12.18
N ILE A 269 -1.61 -20.55 -12.91
CA ILE A 269 -2.64 -19.61 -13.40
C ILE A 269 -3.36 -18.95 -12.22
N LEU A 270 -3.73 -19.71 -11.20
CA LEU A 270 -4.36 -19.17 -9.97
C LEU A 270 -3.45 -18.19 -9.25
N LEU A 271 -2.15 -18.48 -9.15
CA LEU A 271 -1.17 -17.56 -8.59
C LEU A 271 -1.10 -16.25 -9.39
N MET A 272 -1.07 -16.33 -10.72
CA MET A 272 -1.05 -15.13 -11.57
C MET A 272 -2.33 -14.29 -11.40
N VAL A 273 -3.49 -14.93 -11.32
CA VAL A 273 -4.77 -14.25 -11.05
C VAL A 273 -4.74 -13.59 -9.67
N TRP A 274 -4.24 -14.30 -8.65
CA TRP A 274 -4.10 -13.77 -7.30
C TRP A 274 -3.18 -12.53 -7.25
N VAL A 275 -2.01 -12.62 -7.87
CA VAL A 275 -1.08 -11.48 -7.99
C VAL A 275 -1.73 -10.33 -8.74
N ASN A 276 -2.43 -10.60 -9.85
CA ASN A 276 -3.09 -9.57 -10.65
C ASN A 276 -4.14 -8.80 -9.83
N VAL A 277 -4.99 -9.51 -9.10
CA VAL A 277 -5.98 -8.89 -8.22
C VAL A 277 -5.29 -8.02 -7.16
N ASN A 278 -4.24 -8.54 -6.50
CA ASN A 278 -3.51 -7.76 -5.50
C ASN A 278 -2.86 -6.50 -6.07
N VAL A 279 -2.31 -6.56 -7.28
CA VAL A 279 -1.76 -5.38 -7.96
C VAL A 279 -2.86 -4.34 -8.23
N TYR A 280 -4.07 -4.75 -8.61
CA TYR A 280 -5.20 -3.81 -8.69
C TYR A 280 -5.47 -3.12 -7.36
N LEU A 281 -5.48 -3.87 -6.25
CA LEU A 281 -5.70 -3.28 -4.92
C LEU A 281 -4.62 -2.27 -4.56
N LEU A 282 -3.36 -2.58 -4.85
CA LEU A 282 -2.23 -1.67 -4.65
C LEU A 282 -2.38 -0.38 -5.47
N LEU A 283 -2.74 -0.50 -6.73
CA LEU A 283 -2.97 0.67 -7.60
C LEU A 283 -4.16 1.50 -7.12
N PHE A 284 -5.24 0.87 -6.65
CA PHE A 284 -6.40 1.56 -6.08
C PHE A 284 -6.02 2.37 -4.84
N GLY A 285 -5.23 1.80 -3.94
CA GLY A 285 -4.75 2.51 -2.75
C GLY A 285 -3.84 3.69 -3.10
N ASN A 286 -2.93 3.52 -4.05
CA ASN A 286 -2.09 4.61 -4.53
C ASN A 286 -2.92 5.74 -5.16
N GLU A 287 -3.92 5.41 -5.98
CA GLU A 287 -4.80 6.38 -6.63
C GLU A 287 -5.60 7.18 -5.58
N LEU A 288 -6.07 6.53 -4.50
CA LEU A 288 -6.71 7.23 -3.39
C LEU A 288 -5.76 8.25 -2.74
N ASN A 289 -4.53 7.85 -2.45
CA ASN A 289 -3.53 8.75 -1.88
C ASN A 289 -3.27 9.95 -2.79
N MET A 290 -3.19 9.73 -4.10
CA MET A 290 -2.97 10.78 -5.10
C MET A 290 -4.18 11.71 -5.22
N ALA A 291 -5.40 11.16 -5.20
CA ALA A 291 -6.64 11.95 -5.21
C ALA A 291 -6.74 12.86 -3.98
N LEU A 292 -6.48 12.32 -2.79
CA LEU A 292 -6.49 13.10 -1.54
C LEU A 292 -5.40 14.19 -1.51
N ARG A 293 -4.22 13.89 -2.08
CA ARG A 293 -3.16 14.89 -2.23
C ARG A 293 -3.57 16.03 -3.14
N LYS A 294 -4.16 15.71 -4.30
CA LYS A 294 -4.65 16.70 -5.26
C LYS A 294 -5.66 17.66 -4.62
N LEU A 295 -6.65 17.09 -3.93
CA LEU A 295 -7.65 17.87 -3.21
C LEU A 295 -7.06 18.78 -2.14
N ARG A 296 -6.04 18.31 -1.42
CA ARG A 296 -5.34 19.13 -0.41
C ARG A 296 -4.62 20.32 -1.06
N ILE A 297 -3.97 20.11 -2.19
CA ILE A 297 -3.29 21.18 -2.93
C ILE A 297 -4.31 22.19 -3.45
N GLU A 298 -5.39 21.74 -4.06
CA GLU A 298 -6.46 22.63 -4.56
C GLU A 298 -7.06 23.48 -3.44
N LYS A 299 -7.27 22.89 -2.25
CA LYS A 299 -7.74 23.62 -1.08
C LYS A 299 -6.74 24.69 -0.63
N LEU A 300 -5.45 24.34 -0.51
CA LEU A 300 -4.42 25.33 -0.10
C LEU A 300 -4.34 26.49 -1.07
N LEU A 301 -4.36 26.23 -2.38
CA LEU A 301 -4.37 27.28 -3.41
C LEU A 301 -5.62 28.17 -3.32
N SER A 302 -6.79 27.57 -3.10
CA SER A 302 -8.02 28.35 -2.95
C SER A 302 -8.02 29.24 -1.70
N ASP A 303 -7.44 28.76 -0.60
CA ASP A 303 -7.33 29.53 0.65
C ASP A 303 -6.28 30.67 0.52
N GLU A 304 -5.21 30.44 -0.24
CA GLU A 304 -4.19 31.46 -0.55
C GLU A 304 -4.78 32.58 -1.41
N ILE A 305 -5.47 32.22 -2.50
CA ILE A 305 -6.17 33.20 -3.37
C ILE A 305 -7.19 34.02 -2.57
N LYS A 306 -7.94 33.40 -1.66
CA LYS A 306 -8.89 34.13 -0.81
C LYS A 306 -8.19 35.10 0.13
N ARG A 307 -7.04 34.72 0.72
CA ARG A 307 -6.25 35.61 1.59
C ARG A 307 -5.71 36.79 0.82
N GLU A 308 -5.16 36.56 -0.37
CA GLU A 308 -4.68 37.65 -1.23
C GLU A 308 -5.80 38.59 -1.65
N ALA A 309 -6.97 38.07 -2.01
CA ALA A 309 -8.14 38.90 -2.35
C ALA A 309 -8.62 39.74 -1.17
N VAL A 310 -8.63 39.18 0.06
CA VAL A 310 -8.96 39.96 1.28
C VAL A 310 -7.92 41.03 1.55
N HIS A 311 -6.63 40.69 1.43
CA HIS A 311 -5.55 41.68 1.63
C HIS A 311 -5.58 42.79 0.58
N PHE A 312 -5.85 42.45 -0.68
CA PHE A 312 -6.03 43.46 -1.75
C PHE A 312 -7.25 44.35 -1.50
N HIS A 313 -8.37 43.78 -1.06
CA HIS A 313 -9.57 44.51 -0.73
C HIS A 313 -9.35 45.46 0.48
N SER A 314 -8.68 45.00 1.54
CA SER A 314 -8.34 45.86 2.69
C SER A 314 -7.40 47.00 2.29
N ALA A 315 -6.40 46.73 1.43
CA ALA A 315 -5.48 47.74 0.95
C ALA A 315 -6.16 48.85 0.07
N ILE A 316 -7.25 48.50 -0.62
CA ILE A 316 -8.05 49.46 -1.39
C ILE A 316 -9.07 50.21 -0.53
N THR A 317 -9.62 49.53 0.50
CA THR A 317 -10.73 50.06 1.31
C THR A 317 -10.22 50.89 2.51
N GLU A 318 -8.99 50.69 2.96
CA GLU A 318 -8.33 51.63 3.88
C GLU A 318 -7.88 52.87 3.08
N PRO A 319 -8.64 53.96 3.07
CA PRO A 319 -8.09 55.21 2.54
C PRO A 319 -6.89 55.55 3.40
N ASN A 320 -5.89 56.07 2.76
CA ASN A 320 -4.61 56.48 3.33
C ASN A 320 -4.87 57.65 4.34
N LEU A 321 -5.54 57.30 5.44
CA LEU A 321 -5.94 58.25 6.49
C LEU A 321 -4.74 59.03 7.01
N GLU A 322 -3.56 58.43 7.04
CA GLU A 322 -2.31 59.13 7.37
C GLU A 322 -1.92 60.15 6.33
N SER A 323 -2.10 59.87 5.02
CA SER A 323 -1.79 60.85 3.98
C SER A 323 -2.79 62.00 3.92
N ASP A 324 -4.04 61.73 4.20
CA ASP A 324 -5.10 62.79 4.25
C ASP A 324 -4.98 63.65 5.50
N GLU A 325 -4.60 63.09 6.64
CA GLU A 325 -4.30 63.85 7.86
C GLU A 325 -3.02 64.68 7.71
N GLU A 326 -1.98 64.15 7.10
CA GLU A 326 -0.76 64.91 6.84
C GLU A 326 -1.00 66.03 5.82
N HIS A 327 -1.85 65.78 4.81
CA HIS A 327 -2.24 66.78 3.83
C HIS A 327 -3.14 67.83 4.47
N ARG A 328 -4.03 67.52 5.36
CA ARG A 328 -4.84 68.49 6.15
C ARG A 328 -3.96 69.30 7.07
N ARG A 329 -3.01 68.72 7.79
CA ARG A 329 -2.04 69.46 8.64
C ARG A 329 -1.24 70.47 7.85
N LYS A 330 -0.71 70.08 6.68
CA LYS A 330 0.04 70.97 5.78
C LYS A 330 -0.81 72.14 5.20
N LEU A 331 -2.13 71.87 5.01
CA LEU A 331 -3.07 72.90 4.58
C LEU A 331 -3.44 73.91 5.71
N GLU A 332 -3.53 73.38 6.95
CA GLU A 332 -3.80 74.23 8.14
C GLU A 332 -2.59 75.11 8.52
N GLU A 333 -1.36 74.59 8.37
CA GLU A 333 -0.12 75.35 8.54
C GLU A 333 -0.01 76.52 7.53
N LYS A 334 -0.35 76.23 6.24
CA LYS A 334 -0.33 77.29 5.19
C LYS A 334 -1.42 78.38 5.33
N LYS A 335 -2.41 78.21 6.17
CA LYS A 335 -3.45 79.19 6.46
C LYS A 335 -3.12 80.08 7.66
N LYS A 336 -2.06 79.76 8.41
CA LYS A 336 -1.63 80.53 9.60
C LYS A 336 -0.47 81.48 9.32
N ASP A 337 0.18 81.39 8.14
CA ASP A 337 1.13 82.37 7.56
C ASP A 337 0.38 83.28 6.58
#